data_9453cde7e34012c9a661a06a4db47048
#
_entry.id   9453cde7e34012c9a661a06a4db47048
#
_cell.length_a   1.000
_cell.length_b   1.000
_cell.length_c   1.000
_cell.angle_alpha   90.00
_cell.angle_beta   90.00
_cell.angle_gamma   90.00
#
_symmetry.space_group_name_H-M   'P 1'
#
loop_
_entity.id
_entity.type
_entity.pdbx_description
1 polymer ?
#
loop_
_entity_poly.entity_id
_entity_poly.type
_entity_poly.pdbx_seq_one_letter_code
_entity_poly.pdbx_strand_id
1 'polypeptide(L)'
;RFDKTSLQRGFKVYSEVCSACHGLRHVSYRDLEGIGYSSDEIKVIAGEYEIIDGPNDEGEMFTRDAKMSDKFVGPYENDKVARLANNGAYPPDLSLIVKARAGGADYIYSLLNGYKEFPENFEASEGMYYNEYYPGHQIAMPPQIEDDIVEFDDGTTASHVQIARDITSFLAWTAEPELENRKSLGVKTLFFLVLLTIMLLGVKRKVWKNLD
;
A
#
# COMPACT_ATOMS: atom_id res chain seq x y z
N ARG A 1 10.86 2.79 11.19
CA ARG A 1 11.45 1.72 10.39
C ARG A 1 10.40 0.66 10.15
N PHE A 2 10.28 0.19 8.92
CA PHE A 2 9.39 -0.92 8.60
C PHE A 2 9.91 -2.23 9.20
N ASP A 3 9.01 -2.99 9.83
CA ASP A 3 9.28 -4.35 10.29
C ASP A 3 8.85 -5.34 9.21
N LYS A 4 9.79 -6.14 8.72
CA LYS A 4 9.55 -7.08 7.61
C LYS A 4 8.48 -8.12 7.94
N THR A 5 8.46 -8.62 9.15
CA THR A 5 7.48 -9.61 9.59
C THR A 5 6.06 -9.03 9.56
N SER A 6 5.90 -7.80 10.07
CA SER A 6 4.63 -7.07 9.98
C SER A 6 4.21 -6.81 8.52
N LEU A 7 5.18 -6.48 7.63
CA LEU A 7 4.89 -6.28 6.21
C LEU A 7 4.45 -7.57 5.52
N GLN A 8 5.07 -8.71 5.83
CA GLN A 8 4.68 -10.02 5.29
C GLN A 8 3.29 -10.42 5.75
N ARG A 9 2.96 -10.25 7.04
CA ARG A 9 1.59 -10.45 7.54
C ARG A 9 0.59 -9.52 6.85
N GLY A 10 0.94 -8.25 6.69
CA GLY A 10 0.10 -7.28 5.96
C GLY A 10 -0.09 -7.65 4.49
N PHE A 11 0.93 -8.18 3.82
CA PHE A 11 0.80 -8.71 2.46
C PHE A 11 -0.15 -9.92 2.42
N LYS A 12 -0.07 -10.82 3.39
CA LYS A 12 -1.00 -11.96 3.50
C LYS A 12 -2.44 -11.48 3.67
N VAL A 13 -2.69 -10.50 4.54
CA VAL A 13 -4.02 -9.88 4.67
C VAL A 13 -4.48 -9.26 3.35
N TYR A 14 -3.58 -8.57 2.63
CA TYR A 14 -3.93 -8.04 1.31
C TYR A 14 -4.33 -9.16 0.35
N SER A 15 -3.51 -10.20 0.20
CA SER A 15 -3.73 -11.27 -0.78
C SER A 15 -4.98 -12.11 -0.47
N GLU A 16 -5.29 -12.37 0.78
CA GLU A 16 -6.41 -13.23 1.17
C GLU A 16 -7.74 -12.47 1.35
N VAL A 17 -7.70 -11.18 1.69
CA VAL A 17 -8.90 -10.39 2.00
C VAL A 17 -9.11 -9.24 1.02
N CYS A 18 -8.12 -8.33 0.90
CA CYS A 18 -8.31 -7.06 0.22
C CYS A 18 -8.28 -7.18 -1.31
N SER A 19 -7.49 -8.12 -1.85
CA SER A 19 -7.27 -8.31 -3.29
C SER A 19 -8.53 -8.72 -4.04
N ALA A 20 -9.53 -9.28 -3.35
CA ALA A 20 -10.83 -9.61 -3.94
C ALA A 20 -11.57 -8.39 -4.53
N CYS A 21 -11.30 -7.18 -3.99
CA CYS A 21 -11.93 -5.93 -4.43
C CYS A 21 -10.94 -4.84 -4.84
N HIS A 22 -9.71 -4.86 -4.34
CA HIS A 22 -8.74 -3.78 -4.50
C HIS A 22 -7.46 -4.23 -5.23
N GLY A 23 -7.04 -3.45 -6.21
CA GLY A 23 -5.77 -3.66 -6.90
C GLY A 23 -4.57 -2.98 -6.23
N LEU A 24 -3.36 -3.40 -6.65
CA LEU A 24 -2.06 -2.78 -6.34
C LEU A 24 -1.29 -2.48 -7.65
N ARG A 25 -1.91 -1.77 -8.59
CA ARG A 25 -1.42 -1.57 -9.95
C ARG A 25 -0.05 -0.87 -10.06
N HIS A 26 0.43 -0.22 -9.02
CA HIS A 26 1.74 0.44 -9.02
C HIS A 26 2.86 -0.41 -8.39
N VAL A 27 2.52 -1.55 -7.78
CA VAL A 27 3.49 -2.49 -7.20
C VAL A 27 3.76 -3.62 -8.19
N SER A 28 5.01 -4.03 -8.35
CA SER A 28 5.40 -5.23 -9.10
C SER A 28 5.62 -6.39 -8.14
N TYR A 29 5.45 -7.63 -8.61
CA TYR A 29 5.73 -8.80 -7.77
C TYR A 29 7.17 -8.80 -7.22
N ARG A 30 8.16 -8.38 -8.02
CA ARG A 30 9.57 -8.26 -7.57
C ARG A 30 9.77 -7.33 -6.37
N ASP A 31 8.88 -6.36 -6.16
CA ASP A 31 9.00 -5.41 -5.07
C ASP A 31 8.84 -6.10 -3.70
N LEU A 32 8.22 -7.31 -3.66
CA LEU A 32 8.12 -8.15 -2.47
C LEU A 32 9.48 -8.59 -1.89
N GLU A 33 10.58 -8.53 -2.68
CA GLU A 33 11.95 -8.72 -2.14
C GLU A 33 12.23 -7.70 -1.03
N GLY A 34 11.71 -6.49 -1.16
CA GLY A 34 11.84 -5.41 -0.17
C GLY A 34 11.28 -5.77 1.21
N ILE A 35 10.27 -6.62 1.27
CA ILE A 35 9.66 -7.10 2.51
C ILE A 35 10.14 -8.48 2.95
N GLY A 36 11.08 -9.07 2.20
CA GLY A 36 11.83 -10.25 2.63
C GLY A 36 11.48 -11.56 1.96
N TYR A 37 10.63 -11.56 0.93
CA TYR A 37 10.43 -12.76 0.10
C TYR A 37 11.64 -13.03 -0.78
N SER A 38 11.97 -14.30 -0.98
CA SER A 38 12.98 -14.74 -1.95
C SER A 38 12.44 -14.67 -3.38
N SER A 39 13.34 -14.59 -4.35
CA SER A 39 12.94 -14.60 -5.76
C SER A 39 12.14 -15.84 -6.17
N ASP A 40 12.37 -16.98 -5.52
CA ASP A 40 11.64 -18.22 -5.85
C ASP A 40 10.22 -18.21 -5.28
N GLU A 41 10.02 -17.70 -4.05
CA GLU A 41 8.70 -17.48 -3.49
C GLU A 41 7.89 -16.47 -4.33
N ILE A 42 8.53 -15.40 -4.78
CA ILE A 42 7.88 -14.39 -5.63
C ILE A 42 7.45 -14.95 -6.97
N LYS A 43 8.25 -15.84 -7.58
CA LYS A 43 7.85 -16.53 -8.81
C LYS A 43 6.61 -17.40 -8.61
N VAL A 44 6.52 -18.09 -7.49
CA VAL A 44 5.34 -18.90 -7.15
C VAL A 44 4.12 -17.98 -6.98
N ILE A 45 4.24 -16.93 -6.18
CA ILE A 45 3.16 -15.96 -5.96
C ILE A 45 2.71 -15.32 -7.29
N ALA A 46 3.64 -14.90 -8.15
CA ALA A 46 3.31 -14.32 -9.44
C ALA A 46 2.62 -15.33 -10.36
N GLY A 47 3.09 -16.59 -10.39
CA GLY A 47 2.55 -17.65 -11.22
C GLY A 47 1.13 -18.08 -10.90
N GLU A 48 0.56 -17.65 -9.76
CA GLU A 48 -0.86 -17.84 -9.43
C GLU A 48 -1.81 -16.91 -10.20
N TYR A 49 -1.26 -15.92 -10.92
CA TYR A 49 -2.03 -14.91 -11.64
C TYR A 49 -1.76 -14.97 -13.14
N GLU A 50 -2.81 -14.83 -13.92
CA GLU A 50 -2.72 -14.72 -15.37
C GLU A 50 -2.79 -13.25 -15.81
N ILE A 51 -2.01 -12.90 -16.81
CA ILE A 51 -2.04 -11.58 -17.46
C ILE A 51 -2.22 -11.72 -18.98
N ILE A 52 -2.84 -10.71 -19.57
CA ILE A 52 -2.91 -10.57 -21.02
C ILE A 52 -1.61 -9.88 -21.47
N ASP A 53 -0.90 -10.52 -22.37
CA ASP A 53 0.36 -10.03 -22.96
C ASP A 53 0.28 -10.04 -24.48
N GLY A 54 1.23 -9.44 -25.15
CA GLY A 54 1.30 -9.37 -26.60
C GLY A 54 1.38 -7.94 -27.14
N PRO A 55 1.17 -7.78 -28.46
CA PRO A 55 0.84 -8.85 -29.41
C PRO A 55 2.03 -9.80 -29.69
N ASN A 56 1.71 -11.06 -30.04
CA ASN A 56 2.69 -12.03 -30.54
C ASN A 56 3.11 -11.69 -32.00
N ASP A 57 3.91 -12.53 -32.63
CA ASP A 57 4.39 -12.32 -33.99
C ASP A 57 3.25 -12.32 -35.04
N GLU A 58 2.12 -12.93 -34.72
CA GLU A 58 0.90 -12.93 -35.54
C GLU A 58 -0.01 -11.73 -35.26
N GLY A 59 0.33 -10.89 -34.28
CA GLY A 59 -0.44 -9.70 -33.89
C GLY A 59 -1.58 -9.99 -32.91
N GLU A 60 -1.57 -11.16 -32.26
CA GLU A 60 -2.62 -11.59 -31.33
C GLU A 60 -2.21 -11.38 -29.88
N MET A 61 -3.19 -11.00 -29.04
CA MET A 61 -3.02 -10.98 -27.58
C MET A 61 -3.15 -12.39 -27.03
N PHE A 62 -2.32 -12.73 -26.06
CA PHE A 62 -2.33 -14.05 -25.43
C PHE A 62 -2.28 -13.96 -23.91
N THR A 63 -2.74 -14.99 -23.23
CA THR A 63 -2.67 -15.09 -21.76
C THR A 63 -1.44 -15.88 -21.36
N ARG A 64 -0.76 -15.43 -20.32
CA ARG A 64 0.35 -16.11 -19.67
C ARG A 64 0.37 -15.90 -18.17
N ASP A 65 1.07 -16.76 -17.46
CA ASP A 65 1.36 -16.55 -16.04
C ASP A 65 2.15 -15.25 -15.84
N ALA A 66 1.85 -14.54 -14.76
CA ALA A 66 2.58 -13.33 -14.41
C ALA A 66 4.01 -13.68 -13.99
N LYS A 67 4.92 -12.74 -14.25
CA LYS A 67 6.34 -12.80 -13.89
C LYS A 67 6.65 -11.77 -12.80
N MET A 68 7.81 -11.91 -12.17
CA MET A 68 8.28 -10.96 -11.14
C MET A 68 8.28 -9.49 -11.61
N SER A 69 8.48 -9.24 -12.91
CA SER A 69 8.48 -7.89 -13.49
C SER A 69 7.09 -7.29 -13.67
N ASP A 70 6.07 -8.12 -13.66
CA ASP A 70 4.71 -7.67 -13.90
C ASP A 70 4.13 -6.96 -12.67
N LYS A 71 3.12 -6.15 -12.90
CA LYS A 71 2.35 -5.50 -11.85
C LYS A 71 1.32 -6.46 -11.27
N PHE A 72 0.94 -6.23 -10.02
CA PHE A 72 -0.16 -6.98 -9.43
C PHE A 72 -1.42 -6.87 -10.29
N VAL A 73 -2.02 -8.02 -10.56
CA VAL A 73 -3.28 -8.10 -11.30
C VAL A 73 -4.41 -7.56 -10.43
N GLY A 74 -5.21 -6.66 -10.98
CA GLY A 74 -6.40 -6.17 -10.29
C GLY A 74 -7.58 -7.14 -10.40
N PRO A 75 -8.55 -7.09 -9.46
CA PRO A 75 -9.69 -8.01 -9.44
C PRO A 75 -10.71 -7.78 -10.55
N TYR A 76 -10.67 -6.64 -11.21
CA TYR A 76 -11.64 -6.25 -12.24
C TYR A 76 -10.96 -5.77 -13.51
N GLU A 77 -11.49 -6.17 -14.66
CA GLU A 77 -10.98 -5.76 -15.97
C GLU A 77 -11.09 -4.25 -16.22
N ASN A 78 -12.14 -3.62 -15.68
CA ASN A 78 -12.39 -2.19 -15.83
C ASN A 78 -13.31 -1.64 -14.75
N ASP A 79 -13.40 -0.30 -14.69
CA ASP A 79 -14.18 0.43 -13.69
C ASP A 79 -15.69 0.11 -13.72
N LYS A 80 -16.25 -0.24 -14.89
CA LYS A 80 -17.67 -0.56 -15.01
C LYS A 80 -17.98 -1.91 -14.35
N VAL A 81 -17.13 -2.90 -14.58
CA VAL A 81 -17.24 -4.22 -13.93
C VAL A 81 -17.05 -4.08 -12.43
N ALA A 82 -16.06 -3.30 -11.99
CA ALA A 82 -15.83 -3.00 -10.57
C ALA A 82 -17.07 -2.40 -9.89
N ARG A 83 -17.70 -1.40 -10.51
CA ARG A 83 -18.92 -0.78 -9.97
C ARG A 83 -20.11 -1.72 -9.95
N LEU A 84 -20.27 -2.54 -10.99
CA LEU A 84 -21.36 -3.52 -11.04
C LEU A 84 -21.25 -4.54 -9.90
N ALA A 85 -20.04 -5.03 -9.64
CA ALA A 85 -19.78 -5.99 -8.57
C ALA A 85 -19.89 -5.40 -7.15
N ASN A 86 -19.84 -4.06 -7.02
CA ASN A 86 -19.80 -3.36 -5.72
C ASN A 86 -20.97 -2.36 -5.55
N ASN A 87 -22.17 -2.70 -6.02
CA ASN A 87 -23.39 -1.90 -5.87
C ASN A 87 -23.22 -0.43 -6.33
N GLY A 88 -22.47 -0.19 -7.39
CA GLY A 88 -22.17 1.15 -7.93
C GLY A 88 -20.95 1.83 -7.31
N ALA A 89 -20.44 1.36 -6.18
CA ALA A 89 -19.21 1.86 -5.59
C ALA A 89 -17.98 1.40 -6.40
N TYR A 90 -16.92 2.19 -6.36
CA TYR A 90 -15.64 1.85 -6.99
C TYR A 90 -14.57 1.63 -5.92
N PRO A 91 -14.11 0.39 -5.71
CA PRO A 91 -13.01 0.11 -4.80
C PRO A 91 -11.72 0.78 -5.31
N PRO A 92 -11.09 1.67 -4.54
CA PRO A 92 -9.87 2.34 -4.99
C PRO A 92 -8.70 1.37 -5.05
N ASP A 93 -7.74 1.65 -5.94
CA ASP A 93 -6.43 1.00 -5.91
C ASP A 93 -5.68 1.36 -4.63
N LEU A 94 -5.09 0.37 -3.96
CA LEU A 94 -4.47 0.56 -2.66
C LEU A 94 -2.98 0.94 -2.72
N SER A 95 -2.33 0.91 -3.89
CA SER A 95 -0.89 1.17 -4.03
C SER A 95 -0.43 2.47 -3.37
N LEU A 96 -1.24 3.52 -3.47
CA LEU A 96 -0.92 4.86 -2.96
C LEU A 96 -1.96 5.38 -1.96
N ILE A 97 -2.82 4.51 -1.43
CA ILE A 97 -3.96 4.92 -0.62
C ILE A 97 -3.55 5.73 0.61
N VAL A 98 -2.46 5.35 1.26
CA VAL A 98 -1.91 6.05 2.43
C VAL A 98 -1.49 7.50 2.10
N LYS A 99 -1.04 7.76 0.86
CA LYS A 99 -0.73 9.13 0.40
C LYS A 99 -1.95 9.87 -0.12
N ALA A 100 -2.94 9.15 -0.60
CA ALA A 100 -4.15 9.71 -1.19
C ALA A 100 -5.22 10.11 -0.16
N ARG A 101 -4.96 9.89 1.13
CA ARG A 101 -5.91 10.22 2.21
C ARG A 101 -5.27 11.15 3.23
N ALA A 102 -6.00 12.18 3.64
CA ALA A 102 -5.62 12.99 4.79
C ALA A 102 -5.54 12.11 6.04
N GLY A 103 -4.49 12.29 6.85
CA GLY A 103 -4.20 11.40 7.99
C GLY A 103 -3.37 10.16 7.63
N GLY A 104 -3.19 9.84 6.33
CA GLY A 104 -2.28 8.79 5.89
C GLY A 104 -2.56 7.43 6.50
N ALA A 105 -1.53 6.80 7.05
CA ALA A 105 -1.62 5.48 7.68
C ALA A 105 -2.57 5.48 8.89
N ASP A 106 -2.56 6.53 9.69
CA ASP A 106 -3.44 6.63 10.87
C ASP A 106 -4.92 6.64 10.46
N TYR A 107 -5.25 7.31 9.35
CA TYR A 107 -6.60 7.27 8.80
C TYR A 107 -7.00 5.87 8.33
N ILE A 108 -6.13 5.16 7.60
CA ILE A 108 -6.44 3.79 7.13
C ILE A 108 -6.63 2.84 8.32
N TYR A 109 -5.76 2.91 9.32
CA TYR A 109 -5.90 2.14 10.54
C TYR A 109 -7.21 2.44 11.28
N SER A 110 -7.54 3.72 11.44
CA SER A 110 -8.77 4.15 12.10
C SER A 110 -10.02 3.71 11.31
N LEU A 111 -9.99 3.85 9.98
CA LEU A 111 -11.06 3.40 9.09
C LEU A 111 -11.37 1.91 9.29
N LEU A 112 -10.34 1.07 9.29
CA LEU A 112 -10.50 -0.38 9.44
C LEU A 112 -11.06 -0.77 10.82
N ASN A 113 -10.78 0.01 11.86
CA ASN A 113 -11.29 -0.20 13.22
C ASN A 113 -12.58 0.59 13.53
N GLY A 114 -13.06 1.42 12.61
CA GLY A 114 -14.13 2.39 12.85
C GLY A 114 -15.54 1.93 12.56
N TYR A 115 -15.74 0.67 12.16
CA TYR A 115 -17.06 0.13 11.89
C TYR A 115 -17.85 -0.06 13.17
N LYS A 116 -19.08 0.44 13.17
CA LYS A 116 -20.04 0.33 14.30
C LYS A 116 -21.46 0.19 13.75
N GLU A 117 -22.39 -0.12 14.64
CA GLU A 117 -23.79 -0.04 14.32
C GLU A 117 -24.24 1.42 14.10
N PHE A 118 -25.26 1.62 13.29
CA PHE A 118 -25.83 2.96 13.08
C PHE A 118 -26.39 3.52 14.39
N PRO A 119 -26.11 4.78 14.73
CA PRO A 119 -26.80 5.46 15.83
C PRO A 119 -28.32 5.52 15.59
N GLU A 120 -29.12 5.48 16.66
CA GLU A 120 -30.59 5.40 16.61
C GLU A 120 -31.27 6.47 15.72
N ASN A 121 -30.68 7.65 15.60
CA ASN A 121 -31.22 8.76 14.82
C ASN A 121 -30.48 9.05 13.53
N PHE A 122 -29.69 8.08 13.04
CA PHE A 122 -28.89 8.27 11.84
C PHE A 122 -29.67 7.82 10.58
N GLU A 123 -29.79 8.73 9.61
CA GLU A 123 -30.42 8.44 8.33
C GLU A 123 -29.43 7.63 7.44
N ALA A 124 -29.51 6.30 7.52
CA ALA A 124 -28.68 5.39 6.74
C ALA A 124 -29.17 5.31 5.29
N SER A 125 -28.24 5.42 4.33
CA SER A 125 -28.50 5.08 2.94
C SER A 125 -28.46 3.58 2.74
N GLU A 126 -29.29 3.04 1.84
CA GLU A 126 -29.33 1.62 1.52
C GLU A 126 -27.97 1.12 1.03
N GLY A 127 -27.53 -0.03 1.52
CA GLY A 127 -26.24 -0.65 1.12
C GLY A 127 -25.00 0.01 1.69
N MET A 128 -25.13 0.95 2.62
CA MET A 128 -24.01 1.61 3.31
C MET A 128 -23.80 1.04 4.71
N TYR A 129 -22.57 1.15 5.20
CA TYR A 129 -22.16 0.75 6.54
C TYR A 129 -21.72 1.98 7.33
N TYR A 130 -22.01 2.02 8.62
CA TYR A 130 -21.55 3.11 9.47
C TYR A 130 -20.08 2.95 9.81
N ASN A 131 -19.33 4.04 9.64
CA ASN A 131 -17.92 4.10 10.03
C ASN A 131 -17.61 5.45 10.66
N GLU A 132 -17.10 5.42 11.88
CA GLU A 132 -16.84 6.61 12.69
C GLU A 132 -15.84 7.59 12.06
N TYR A 133 -14.91 7.08 11.26
CA TYR A 133 -13.81 7.86 10.68
C TYR A 133 -14.01 8.21 9.20
N TYR A 134 -14.96 7.58 8.53
CA TYR A 134 -15.24 7.90 7.13
C TYR A 134 -16.01 9.23 7.02
N PRO A 135 -15.65 10.14 6.09
CA PRO A 135 -16.39 11.39 5.89
C PRO A 135 -17.87 11.15 5.62
N GLY A 136 -18.74 11.77 6.43
CA GLY A 136 -20.18 11.54 6.37
C GLY A 136 -20.66 10.27 7.07
N HIS A 137 -19.74 9.50 7.69
CA HIS A 137 -20.01 8.30 8.49
C HIS A 137 -20.71 7.14 7.78
N GLN A 138 -20.83 7.19 6.44
CA GLN A 138 -21.40 6.13 5.62
C GLN A 138 -20.42 5.70 4.53
N ILE A 139 -20.08 4.42 4.48
CA ILE A 139 -19.14 3.86 3.53
C ILE A 139 -19.76 2.64 2.84
N ALA A 140 -19.57 2.51 1.51
CA ALA A 140 -20.07 1.36 0.76
C ALA A 140 -19.26 0.07 1.02
N MET A 141 -18.00 0.17 1.45
CA MET A 141 -17.17 -0.98 1.81
C MET A 141 -17.71 -1.62 3.10
N PRO A 142 -18.10 -2.89 3.09
CA PRO A 142 -18.50 -3.59 4.32
C PRO A 142 -17.28 -3.80 5.24
N PRO A 143 -17.47 -4.07 6.55
CA PRO A 143 -16.39 -4.49 7.42
C PRO A 143 -15.75 -5.77 6.88
N GLN A 144 -14.42 -5.74 6.70
CA GLN A 144 -13.67 -6.83 6.07
C GLN A 144 -12.76 -7.57 7.04
N ILE A 145 -12.54 -7.02 8.24
CA ILE A 145 -11.60 -7.55 9.21
C ILE A 145 -12.36 -8.05 10.43
N GLU A 146 -12.12 -9.31 10.76
CA GLU A 146 -12.59 -9.97 11.97
C GLU A 146 -11.42 -10.71 12.63
N ASP A 147 -11.57 -11.09 13.89
CA ASP A 147 -10.56 -11.93 14.56
C ASP A 147 -10.43 -13.27 13.81
N ASP A 148 -9.19 -13.71 13.62
CA ASP A 148 -8.83 -14.99 13.01
C ASP A 148 -9.29 -15.18 11.54
N ILE A 149 -9.61 -14.09 10.81
CA ILE A 149 -9.97 -14.16 9.38
C ILE A 149 -8.79 -14.63 8.49
N VAL A 150 -7.57 -14.48 8.97
CA VAL A 150 -6.34 -14.99 8.34
C VAL A 150 -5.52 -15.75 9.40
N GLU A 151 -4.73 -16.73 8.98
CA GLU A 151 -3.80 -17.44 9.84
C GLU A 151 -2.37 -16.98 9.52
N PHE A 152 -1.67 -16.41 10.50
CA PHE A 152 -0.30 -15.94 10.30
C PHE A 152 0.72 -17.07 10.49
N ASP A 153 1.63 -17.23 9.51
CA ASP A 153 2.61 -18.31 9.46
C ASP A 153 3.66 -18.25 10.59
N ASP A 154 3.82 -17.08 11.21
CA ASP A 154 4.73 -16.83 12.31
C ASP A 154 4.12 -17.10 13.70
N GLY A 155 2.87 -17.59 13.74
CA GLY A 155 2.14 -17.88 14.97
C GLY A 155 1.62 -16.65 15.72
N THR A 156 1.71 -15.46 15.14
CA THR A 156 1.09 -14.25 15.71
C THR A 156 -0.44 -14.39 15.70
N THR A 157 -1.10 -14.05 16.80
CA THR A 157 -2.57 -14.06 16.86
C THR A 157 -3.15 -13.03 15.92
N ALA A 158 -4.03 -13.47 15.02
CA ALA A 158 -4.66 -12.63 14.02
C ALA A 158 -5.89 -11.89 14.58
N SER A 159 -5.70 -11.12 15.65
CA SER A 159 -6.76 -10.26 16.16
C SER A 159 -7.07 -9.12 15.19
N HIS A 160 -8.31 -8.62 15.19
CA HIS A 160 -8.77 -7.50 14.37
C HIS A 160 -7.78 -6.31 14.41
N VAL A 161 -7.33 -5.94 15.61
CA VAL A 161 -6.37 -4.84 15.81
C VAL A 161 -5.00 -5.15 15.19
N GLN A 162 -4.52 -6.41 15.31
CA GLN A 162 -3.24 -6.82 14.72
C GLN A 162 -3.32 -6.85 13.19
N ILE A 163 -4.39 -7.40 12.63
CA ILE A 163 -4.65 -7.42 11.19
C ILE A 163 -4.70 -5.99 10.65
N ALA A 164 -5.47 -5.09 11.27
CA ALA A 164 -5.56 -3.69 10.87
C ALA A 164 -4.20 -2.98 10.90
N ARG A 165 -3.36 -3.27 11.89
CA ARG A 165 -2.00 -2.72 12.00
C ARG A 165 -1.08 -3.22 10.90
N ASP A 166 -1.08 -4.51 10.63
CA ASP A 166 -0.18 -5.14 9.68
C ASP A 166 -0.54 -4.74 8.24
N ILE A 167 -1.83 -4.77 7.87
CA ILE A 167 -2.26 -4.29 6.55
C ILE A 167 -1.96 -2.80 6.36
N THR A 168 -2.18 -1.96 7.37
CA THR A 168 -1.84 -0.53 7.30
C THR A 168 -0.34 -0.31 7.11
N SER A 169 0.50 -1.08 7.79
CA SER A 169 1.95 -1.03 7.63
C SER A 169 2.38 -1.43 6.23
N PHE A 170 1.78 -2.49 5.67
CA PHE A 170 2.02 -2.93 4.30
C PHE A 170 1.60 -1.85 3.29
N LEU A 171 0.42 -1.26 3.43
CA LEU A 171 -0.06 -0.19 2.54
C LEU A 171 0.77 1.11 2.67
N ALA A 172 1.35 1.38 3.84
CA ALA A 172 2.31 2.46 3.99
C ALA A 172 3.63 2.17 3.25
N TRP A 173 4.08 0.92 3.26
CA TRP A 173 5.24 0.49 2.50
C TRP A 173 4.97 0.53 0.99
N THR A 174 3.83 0.03 0.49
CA THR A 174 3.49 0.09 -0.94
C THR A 174 3.50 1.51 -1.48
N ALA A 175 3.07 2.48 -0.67
CA ALA A 175 3.06 3.90 -1.04
C ALA A 175 4.46 4.54 -1.02
N GLU A 176 5.40 4.02 -0.23
CA GLU A 176 6.77 4.54 -0.09
C GLU A 176 7.80 3.43 0.21
N PRO A 177 8.07 2.50 -0.71
CA PRO A 177 9.03 1.41 -0.46
C PRO A 177 10.44 1.92 -0.15
N GLU A 178 10.82 3.08 -0.72
CA GLU A 178 12.12 3.72 -0.54
C GLU A 178 12.19 4.73 0.64
N LEU A 179 11.18 4.75 1.51
CA LEU A 179 11.08 5.73 2.60
C LEU A 179 12.34 5.75 3.49
N GLU A 180 12.85 4.57 3.87
CA GLU A 180 14.01 4.47 4.75
C GLU A 180 15.29 4.92 4.06
N ASN A 181 15.50 4.50 2.82
CA ASN A 181 16.63 4.90 1.99
C ASN A 181 16.62 6.41 1.75
N ARG A 182 15.46 6.97 1.40
CA ARG A 182 15.28 8.41 1.19
C ARG A 182 15.59 9.21 2.44
N LYS A 183 15.12 8.79 3.63
CA LYS A 183 15.42 9.46 4.90
C LYS A 183 16.91 9.35 5.25
N SER A 184 17.52 8.17 5.10
CA SER A 184 18.94 7.97 5.34
C SER A 184 19.81 8.83 4.43
N LEU A 185 19.50 8.86 3.13
CA LEU A 185 20.19 9.70 2.16
C LEU A 185 20.03 11.20 2.50
N GLY A 186 18.80 11.61 2.88
CA GLY A 186 18.52 12.99 3.27
C GLY A 186 19.38 13.47 4.44
N VAL A 187 19.55 12.67 5.48
CA VAL A 187 20.44 13.00 6.62
C VAL A 187 21.90 13.14 6.18
N LYS A 188 22.39 12.21 5.36
CA LYS A 188 23.77 12.27 4.82
C LYS A 188 23.99 13.52 3.96
N THR A 189 23.00 13.86 3.13
CA THR A 189 23.04 15.04 2.25
C THR A 189 23.05 16.34 3.09
N LEU A 190 22.21 16.44 4.11
CA LEU A 190 22.20 17.61 5.00
C LEU A 190 23.55 17.79 5.70
N PHE A 191 24.12 16.70 6.23
CA PHE A 191 25.44 16.75 6.87
C PHE A 191 26.52 17.22 5.89
N PHE A 192 26.55 16.68 4.67
CA PHE A 192 27.47 17.12 3.62
C PHE A 192 27.30 18.62 3.29
N LEU A 193 26.06 19.09 3.13
CA LEU A 193 25.79 20.50 2.82
C LEU A 193 26.21 21.44 3.93
N VAL A 194 26.06 21.06 5.20
CA VAL A 194 26.54 21.83 6.34
C VAL A 194 28.07 21.98 6.29
N LEU A 195 28.80 20.87 6.11
CA LEU A 195 30.26 20.89 5.98
C LEU A 195 30.73 21.74 4.80
N LEU A 196 30.09 21.54 3.64
CA LEU A 196 30.39 22.31 2.44
C LEU A 196 30.18 23.82 2.67
N THR A 197 29.09 24.20 3.33
CA THR A 197 28.78 25.59 3.66
C THR A 197 29.85 26.21 4.56
N ILE A 198 30.29 25.48 5.59
CA ILE A 198 31.37 25.94 6.48
C ILE A 198 32.67 26.17 5.70
N MET A 199 33.05 25.22 4.83
CA MET A 199 34.23 25.35 3.98
C MET A 199 34.15 26.57 3.04
N LEU A 200 33.01 26.75 2.37
CA LEU A 200 32.78 27.87 1.45
C LEU A 200 32.80 29.21 2.17
N LEU A 201 32.26 29.28 3.38
CA LEU A 201 32.37 30.49 4.22
C LEU A 201 33.83 30.80 4.60
N GLY A 202 34.64 29.80 4.90
CA GLY A 202 36.07 29.94 5.11
C GLY A 202 36.81 30.47 3.88
N VAL A 203 36.53 29.87 2.73
CA VAL A 203 37.08 30.32 1.43
C VAL A 203 36.66 31.77 1.14
N LYS A 204 35.36 32.07 1.25
CA LYS A 204 34.84 33.43 1.08
C LYS A 204 35.61 34.43 1.97
N ARG A 205 35.72 34.18 3.27
CA ARG A 205 36.44 35.07 4.19
C ARG A 205 37.88 35.25 3.80
N LYS A 206 38.57 34.24 3.32
CA LYS A 206 39.96 34.30 2.87
C LYS A 206 40.12 35.12 1.59
N VAL A 207 39.26 34.89 0.59
CA VAL A 207 39.33 35.57 -0.72
C VAL A 207 38.97 37.06 -0.60
N TRP A 208 37.98 37.40 0.23
CA TRP A 208 37.46 38.77 0.33
C TRP A 208 38.16 39.62 1.42
N LYS A 209 39.08 39.02 2.18
CA LYS A 209 39.79 39.69 3.28
C LYS A 209 40.55 40.98 2.86
N ASN A 210 40.94 41.09 1.60
CA ASN A 210 41.72 42.23 1.10
C ASN A 210 40.87 43.16 0.18
N LEU A 211 39.55 43.04 0.21
CA LEU A 211 38.64 43.89 -0.58
C LEU A 211 37.94 44.96 0.28
N ASP A 212 38.11 44.89 1.57
CA ASP A 212 37.81 45.94 2.57
C ASP A 212 39.13 46.67 2.89
#